data_2238656dfb208c0b9b5742cb781afd02
#
_entry.id   2238656dfb208c0b9b5742cb781afd02
#
_cell.length_a   1.000
_cell.length_b   1.000
_cell.length_c   1.000
_cell.angle_alpha   90.00
_cell.angle_beta   90.00
_cell.angle_gamma   90.00
#
_symmetry.space_group_name_H-M   'P 1'
#
loop_
_entity.id
_entity.type
_entity.pdbx_description
1 polymer ?
#
loop_
_entity_poly.entity_id
_entity_poly.type
_entity_poly.pdbx_seq_one_letter_code
_entity_poly.pdbx_strand_id
1 'polypeptide(L)'
;MTFNQLYLTLRKEYSLELSDISDLFEHFFHKGLGDIYSVEEVGENGNKIIDIVKSGYPICYLTHKIKFCQIDLFVDERVLIPRPETEELMYLILENERKYQSKDKVIYDVCTGSGAIAIALTNLLNTNKVIASDISKEALEVAKRNNDINGLNITFIESDYFKEFEKNNLEKADILVSNPPYIPSKTKLDDSLSFEPQQALFGGEDGLDFFKAFKVENALNLLKKDARIYIEVCPEIINEAISILEEEIPNYQFKKVKDMSNKERFIFGSINNK
;
A
#
# COMPACT_ATOMS: atom_id res chain seq x y z
N MET A 1 -3.46 -29.25 23.86
CA MET A 1 -3.38 -29.30 22.38
C MET A 1 -1.90 -29.28 22.00
N THR A 2 -1.47 -30.15 21.05
CA THR A 2 -0.09 -30.14 20.54
C THR A 2 0.07 -29.14 19.39
N PHE A 3 1.32 -28.85 18.99
CA PHE A 3 1.60 -28.02 17.80
C PHE A 3 0.94 -28.55 16.55
N ASN A 4 0.95 -29.85 16.33
CA ASN A 4 0.29 -30.49 15.18
C ASN A 4 -1.22 -30.26 15.19
N GLN A 5 -1.87 -30.42 16.34
CA GLN A 5 -3.30 -30.16 16.46
C GLN A 5 -3.65 -28.71 16.21
N LEU A 6 -2.88 -27.76 16.75
CA LEU A 6 -3.07 -26.33 16.49
C LEU A 6 -2.89 -26.03 14.99
N TYR A 7 -1.83 -26.50 14.36
CA TYR A 7 -1.59 -26.35 12.94
C TYR A 7 -2.76 -26.87 12.10
N LEU A 8 -3.26 -28.08 12.39
CA LEU A 8 -4.38 -28.67 11.65
C LEU A 8 -5.67 -27.86 11.83
N THR A 9 -5.92 -27.36 13.03
CA THR A 9 -7.06 -26.47 13.31
C THR A 9 -6.97 -25.20 12.49
N LEU A 10 -5.83 -24.50 12.53
CA LEU A 10 -5.61 -23.24 11.80
C LEU A 10 -5.75 -23.44 10.27
N ARG A 11 -5.24 -24.56 9.73
CA ARG A 11 -5.33 -24.85 8.28
C ARG A 11 -6.73 -25.29 7.84
N LYS A 12 -7.38 -26.16 8.60
CA LYS A 12 -8.63 -26.82 8.16
C LYS A 12 -9.89 -26.06 8.54
N GLU A 13 -9.91 -25.47 9.74
CA GLU A 13 -11.08 -24.78 10.25
C GLU A 13 -11.08 -23.30 9.91
N TYR A 14 -9.89 -22.68 9.87
CA TYR A 14 -9.75 -21.23 9.61
C TYR A 14 -9.10 -20.91 8.26
N SER A 15 -8.65 -21.90 7.51
CA SER A 15 -8.06 -21.74 6.16
C SER A 15 -6.85 -20.79 6.11
N LEU A 16 -6.11 -20.65 7.22
CA LEU A 16 -4.95 -19.79 7.26
C LEU A 16 -3.84 -20.26 6.31
N GLU A 17 -3.13 -19.31 5.71
CA GLU A 17 -1.96 -19.60 4.91
C GLU A 17 -0.77 -20.07 5.76
N LEU A 18 0.21 -20.74 5.13
CA LEU A 18 1.39 -21.26 5.85
C LEU A 18 2.24 -20.13 6.42
N SER A 19 2.32 -18.98 5.75
CA SER A 19 3.00 -17.79 6.23
C SER A 19 2.43 -17.31 7.55
N ASP A 20 1.11 -17.15 7.61
CA ASP A 20 0.41 -16.68 8.80
C ASP A 20 0.62 -17.60 10.00
N ILE A 21 0.55 -18.93 9.76
CA ILE A 21 0.80 -19.92 10.81
C ILE A 21 2.26 -19.86 11.28
N SER A 22 3.20 -19.68 10.35
CA SER A 22 4.63 -19.51 10.66
C SER A 22 4.85 -18.29 11.54
N ASP A 23 4.25 -17.16 11.17
CA ASP A 23 4.39 -15.91 11.91
C ASP A 23 3.75 -16.00 13.30
N LEU A 24 2.60 -16.66 13.43
CA LEU A 24 1.98 -16.94 14.74
C LEU A 24 2.85 -17.84 15.60
N PHE A 25 3.44 -18.88 15.03
CA PHE A 25 4.31 -19.80 15.77
C PHE A 25 5.59 -19.11 16.24
N GLU A 26 6.19 -18.30 15.38
CA GLU A 26 7.35 -17.50 15.73
C GLU A 26 7.01 -16.49 16.86
N HIS A 27 5.89 -15.78 16.71
CA HIS A 27 5.46 -14.75 17.67
C HIS A 27 5.16 -15.30 19.06
N PHE A 28 4.40 -16.41 19.16
CA PHE A 28 3.93 -16.94 20.43
C PHE A 28 4.87 -17.96 21.08
N PHE A 29 5.69 -18.64 20.28
CA PHE A 29 6.47 -19.79 20.75
C PHE A 29 7.96 -19.71 20.40
N HIS A 30 8.39 -18.74 19.59
CA HIS A 30 9.74 -18.68 19.00
C HIS A 30 10.09 -19.95 18.24
N LYS A 31 9.13 -20.52 17.52
CA LYS A 31 9.22 -21.77 16.76
C LYS A 31 8.76 -21.57 15.32
N GLY A 32 9.28 -22.38 14.41
CA GLY A 32 8.91 -22.36 12.99
C GLY A 32 8.00 -23.53 12.59
N LEU A 33 7.64 -23.57 11.31
CA LEU A 33 6.83 -24.65 10.75
C LEU A 33 7.46 -26.05 10.90
N GLY A 34 8.79 -26.16 11.08
CA GLY A 34 9.45 -27.43 11.36
C GLY A 34 9.00 -28.08 12.68
N ASP A 35 8.52 -27.27 13.61
CA ASP A 35 8.08 -27.72 14.94
C ASP A 35 6.65 -28.29 14.96
N ILE A 36 5.91 -28.25 13.84
CA ILE A 36 4.53 -28.78 13.76
C ILE A 36 4.42 -30.25 14.13
N TYR A 37 5.51 -30.99 14.02
CA TYR A 37 5.58 -32.42 14.42
C TYR A 37 6.00 -32.60 15.89
N SER A 38 6.23 -31.49 16.63
CA SER A 38 6.53 -31.57 18.06
C SER A 38 5.34 -32.13 18.83
N VAL A 39 5.66 -33.01 19.78
CA VAL A 39 4.68 -33.56 20.73
C VAL A 39 4.42 -32.63 21.92
N GLU A 40 5.14 -31.49 21.98
CA GLU A 40 4.96 -30.50 23.03
C GLU A 40 3.54 -29.90 22.97
N GLU A 41 3.01 -29.54 24.11
CA GLU A 41 1.74 -28.83 24.23
C GLU A 41 1.94 -27.34 24.07
N VAL A 42 1.02 -26.70 23.32
CA VAL A 42 1.03 -25.25 23.08
C VAL A 42 0.46 -24.42 24.26
N GLY A 43 -0.05 -25.11 25.31
CA GLY A 43 -0.56 -24.47 26.50
C GLY A 43 -1.66 -23.45 26.23
N GLU A 44 -1.69 -22.39 27.03
CA GLU A 44 -2.66 -21.28 26.89
C GLU A 44 -2.49 -20.47 25.61
N ASN A 45 -1.27 -20.37 25.06
CA ASN A 45 -1.02 -19.63 23.83
C ASN A 45 -1.77 -20.20 22.64
N GLY A 46 -1.98 -21.52 22.60
CA GLY A 46 -2.79 -22.13 21.56
C GLY A 46 -4.24 -21.65 21.55
N ASN A 47 -4.84 -21.48 22.72
CA ASN A 47 -6.19 -20.94 22.86
C ASN A 47 -6.24 -19.45 22.47
N LYS A 48 -5.24 -18.66 22.90
CA LYS A 48 -5.14 -17.24 22.52
C LYS A 48 -5.06 -17.07 21.00
N ILE A 49 -4.26 -17.88 20.31
CA ILE A 49 -4.19 -17.85 18.84
C ILE A 49 -5.55 -18.13 18.22
N ILE A 50 -6.26 -19.16 18.67
CA ILE A 50 -7.59 -19.50 18.17
C ILE A 50 -8.57 -18.35 18.40
N ASP A 51 -8.56 -17.72 19.56
CA ASP A 51 -9.46 -16.60 19.86
C ASP A 51 -9.17 -15.38 18.98
N ILE A 52 -7.89 -15.07 18.75
CA ILE A 52 -7.48 -13.99 17.84
C ILE A 52 -7.96 -14.28 16.41
N VAL A 53 -7.71 -15.49 15.90
CA VAL A 53 -8.14 -15.89 14.55
C VAL A 53 -9.66 -15.84 14.42
N LYS A 54 -10.40 -16.28 15.44
CA LYS A 54 -11.89 -16.19 15.48
C LYS A 54 -12.39 -14.75 15.45
N SER A 55 -11.67 -13.83 16.05
CA SER A 55 -12.05 -12.41 16.07
C SER A 55 -11.88 -11.74 14.71
N GLY A 56 -11.15 -12.36 13.77
CA GLY A 56 -10.80 -11.78 12.49
C GLY A 56 -9.70 -10.70 12.58
N TYR A 57 -9.02 -10.57 13.74
CA TYR A 57 -7.94 -9.61 13.89
C TYR A 57 -6.78 -9.94 12.95
N PRO A 58 -6.24 -8.96 12.18
CA PRO A 58 -5.19 -9.22 11.21
C PRO A 58 -3.91 -9.76 11.86
N ILE A 59 -3.44 -10.91 11.39
CA ILE A 59 -2.24 -11.57 11.94
C ILE A 59 -1.01 -10.68 11.76
N CYS A 60 -0.89 -9.98 10.63
CA CYS A 60 0.21 -9.06 10.37
C CYS A 60 0.25 -7.88 11.36
N TYR A 61 -0.88 -7.41 11.88
CA TYR A 61 -0.88 -6.40 12.96
C TYR A 61 -0.41 -6.97 14.28
N LEU A 62 -0.80 -8.21 14.58
CA LEU A 62 -0.36 -8.88 15.79
C LEU A 62 1.14 -9.16 15.80
N THR A 63 1.66 -9.63 14.65
CA THR A 63 3.08 -9.97 14.49
C THR A 63 3.94 -8.78 14.08
N HIS A 64 3.30 -7.67 13.77
CA HIS A 64 3.92 -6.44 13.26
C HIS A 64 4.77 -6.67 12.02
N LYS A 65 4.38 -7.59 11.15
CA LYS A 65 5.19 -7.98 10.00
C LYS A 65 4.33 -8.31 8.79
N ILE A 66 4.74 -7.81 7.62
CA ILE A 66 4.23 -8.22 6.32
C ILE A 66 5.34 -8.16 5.29
N LYS A 67 5.27 -9.00 4.26
CA LYS A 67 6.12 -8.89 3.08
C LYS A 67 5.39 -8.11 1.98
N PHE A 68 6.12 -7.19 1.36
CA PHE A 68 5.66 -6.44 0.20
C PHE A 68 6.81 -6.32 -0.81
N CYS A 69 6.62 -6.79 -2.04
CA CYS A 69 7.69 -6.87 -3.06
C CYS A 69 8.99 -7.50 -2.53
N GLN A 70 8.89 -8.58 -1.76
CA GLN A 70 9.99 -9.27 -1.08
C GLN A 70 10.69 -8.45 0.02
N ILE A 71 10.15 -7.33 0.43
CA ILE A 71 10.66 -6.46 1.49
C ILE A 71 9.86 -6.71 2.77
N ASP A 72 10.55 -6.84 3.90
CA ASP A 72 9.88 -6.94 5.21
C ASP A 72 9.48 -5.53 5.69
N LEU A 73 8.20 -5.37 6.02
CA LEU A 73 7.63 -4.12 6.54
C LEU A 73 7.01 -4.35 7.91
N PHE A 74 7.15 -3.38 8.78
CA PHE A 74 6.38 -3.25 10.01
C PHE A 74 5.00 -2.67 9.69
N VAL A 75 3.95 -3.26 10.27
CA VAL A 75 2.56 -2.74 10.17
C VAL A 75 1.85 -2.88 11.51
N ASP A 76 0.95 -1.96 11.79
CA ASP A 76 0.00 -1.99 12.89
C ASP A 76 -1.28 -1.22 12.49
N GLU A 77 -2.22 -1.05 13.41
CA GLU A 77 -3.55 -0.45 13.17
C GLU A 77 -3.51 1.01 12.68
N ARG A 78 -2.35 1.64 12.65
CA ARG A 78 -2.15 3.02 12.16
C ARG A 78 -2.12 3.12 10.63
N VAL A 79 -1.94 2.01 9.92
CA VAL A 79 -1.75 1.99 8.47
C VAL A 79 -2.60 0.93 7.79
N LEU A 80 -2.98 1.18 6.53
CA LEU A 80 -3.56 0.15 5.67
C LEU A 80 -2.55 -1.02 5.53
N ILE A 81 -3.04 -2.25 5.60
CA ILE A 81 -2.25 -3.43 5.27
C ILE A 81 -1.91 -3.40 3.78
N PRO A 82 -0.62 -3.40 3.38
CA PRO A 82 -0.24 -3.46 1.96
C PRO A 82 -0.89 -4.63 1.23
N ARG A 83 -1.51 -4.36 0.08
CA ARG A 83 -2.30 -5.35 -0.66
C ARG A 83 -1.48 -6.00 -1.78
N PRO A 84 -1.77 -7.26 -2.14
CA PRO A 84 -1.13 -7.93 -3.28
C PRO A 84 -1.33 -7.18 -4.60
N GLU A 85 -2.50 -6.55 -4.79
CA GLU A 85 -2.77 -5.74 -5.98
C GLU A 85 -1.83 -4.53 -6.07
N THR A 86 -1.47 -3.94 -4.94
CA THR A 86 -0.49 -2.84 -4.90
C THR A 86 0.91 -3.32 -5.29
N GLU A 87 1.29 -4.59 -5.03
CA GLU A 87 2.53 -5.16 -5.58
C GLU A 87 2.49 -5.23 -7.12
N GLU A 88 1.34 -5.56 -7.70
CA GLU A 88 1.19 -5.58 -9.16
C GLU A 88 1.42 -4.20 -9.77
N LEU A 89 0.97 -3.13 -9.09
CA LEU A 89 1.27 -1.76 -9.49
C LEU A 89 2.77 -1.49 -9.52
N MET A 90 3.54 -2.00 -8.56
CA MET A 90 5.01 -1.85 -8.55
C MET A 90 5.66 -2.51 -9.76
N TYR A 91 5.22 -3.71 -10.13
CA TYR A 91 5.73 -4.39 -11.34
C TYR A 91 5.33 -3.69 -12.63
N LEU A 92 4.11 -3.15 -12.72
CA LEU A 92 3.66 -2.31 -13.84
C LEU A 92 4.56 -1.07 -14.01
N ILE A 93 4.86 -0.38 -12.91
CA ILE A 93 5.76 0.77 -12.91
C ILE A 93 7.15 0.36 -13.39
N LEU A 94 7.71 -0.70 -12.82
CA LEU A 94 9.03 -1.20 -13.18
C LEU A 94 9.13 -1.55 -14.67
N GLU A 95 8.13 -2.22 -15.23
CA GLU A 95 8.08 -2.59 -16.66
C GLU A 95 8.03 -1.35 -17.56
N ASN A 96 7.18 -0.39 -17.21
CA ASN A 96 7.07 0.84 -17.99
C ASN A 96 8.35 1.67 -17.90
N GLU A 97 8.92 1.82 -16.70
CA GLU A 97 10.08 2.68 -16.46
C GLU A 97 11.39 2.12 -17.01
N ARG A 98 11.49 0.81 -17.27
CA ARG A 98 12.63 0.22 -18.02
C ARG A 98 12.80 0.81 -19.42
N LYS A 99 11.74 1.34 -20.03
CA LYS A 99 11.77 1.98 -21.33
C LYS A 99 12.41 3.38 -21.27
N TYR A 100 12.37 3.99 -20.10
CA TYR A 100 12.93 5.32 -19.86
C TYR A 100 14.25 5.18 -19.10
N GLN A 101 15.37 5.21 -19.78
CA GLN A 101 16.72 4.96 -19.24
C GLN A 101 17.24 6.07 -18.28
N SER A 102 16.37 6.88 -17.72
CA SER A 102 16.73 7.95 -16.79
C SER A 102 17.16 7.38 -15.45
N LYS A 103 18.33 7.78 -14.97
CA LYS A 103 18.78 7.59 -13.58
C LYS A 103 18.28 8.77 -12.73
N ASP A 104 18.20 8.59 -11.43
CA ASP A 104 17.85 9.64 -10.45
C ASP A 104 16.46 10.26 -10.66
N LYS A 105 15.46 9.43 -10.94
CA LYS A 105 14.05 9.86 -11.04
C LYS A 105 13.56 10.36 -9.70
N VAL A 106 12.86 11.50 -9.72
CA VAL A 106 12.11 12.01 -8.56
C VAL A 106 10.76 11.34 -8.54
N ILE A 107 10.44 10.68 -7.44
CA ILE A 107 9.19 9.93 -7.25
C ILE A 107 8.40 10.58 -6.12
N TYR A 108 7.12 10.83 -6.37
CA TYR A 108 6.16 11.23 -5.35
C TYR A 108 5.21 10.07 -5.08
N ASP A 109 5.19 9.59 -3.83
CA ASP A 109 4.24 8.61 -3.31
C ASP A 109 3.25 9.34 -2.39
N VAL A 110 2.04 9.56 -2.88
CA VAL A 110 0.99 10.31 -2.17
C VAL A 110 0.03 9.33 -1.53
N CYS A 111 -0.34 9.54 -0.27
CA CYS A 111 -1.05 8.59 0.59
C CYS A 111 -0.22 7.33 0.86
N THR A 112 1.00 7.54 1.36
CA THR A 112 2.04 6.49 1.47
C THR A 112 1.72 5.40 2.50
N GLY A 113 0.87 5.68 3.50
CA GLY A 113 0.51 4.74 4.56
C GLY A 113 1.75 4.20 5.29
N SER A 114 2.00 2.91 5.17
CA SER A 114 3.18 2.23 5.76
C SER A 114 4.50 2.55 5.06
N GLY A 115 4.49 3.30 3.97
CA GLY A 115 5.66 3.55 3.14
C GLY A 115 5.94 2.44 2.11
N ALA A 116 5.05 1.47 1.96
CA ALA A 116 5.28 0.28 1.15
C ALA A 116 5.66 0.60 -0.30
N ILE A 117 4.89 1.48 -0.97
CA ILE A 117 5.16 1.91 -2.35
C ILE A 117 6.49 2.66 -2.44
N ALA A 118 6.71 3.66 -1.59
CA ALA A 118 7.93 4.47 -1.58
C ALA A 118 9.19 3.61 -1.41
N ILE A 119 9.17 2.68 -0.46
CA ILE A 119 10.27 1.75 -0.15
C ILE A 119 10.51 0.79 -1.32
N ALA A 120 9.45 0.19 -1.85
CA ALA A 120 9.57 -0.72 -2.99
C ALA A 120 10.15 -0.01 -4.22
N LEU A 121 9.67 1.19 -4.56
CA LEU A 121 10.16 1.94 -5.72
C LEU A 121 11.60 2.43 -5.54
N THR A 122 12.00 2.81 -4.33
CA THR A 122 13.40 3.14 -4.02
C THR A 122 14.33 1.99 -4.41
N ASN A 123 13.98 0.76 -4.04
CA ASN A 123 14.77 -0.42 -4.34
C ASN A 123 14.67 -0.83 -5.83
N LEU A 124 13.45 -0.90 -6.38
CA LEU A 124 13.21 -1.39 -7.74
C LEU A 124 13.79 -0.47 -8.82
N LEU A 125 13.74 0.84 -8.62
CA LEU A 125 14.23 1.84 -9.57
C LEU A 125 15.62 2.37 -9.23
N ASN A 126 16.20 1.92 -8.11
CA ASN A 126 17.51 2.33 -7.62
C ASN A 126 17.66 3.88 -7.62
N THR A 127 16.72 4.57 -6.98
CA THR A 127 16.69 6.03 -6.84
C THR A 127 16.69 6.45 -5.37
N ASN A 128 17.34 7.57 -5.06
CA ASN A 128 17.35 8.14 -3.71
C ASN A 128 16.47 9.42 -3.61
N LYS A 129 15.67 9.70 -4.66
CA LYS A 129 14.85 10.92 -4.72
C LYS A 129 13.37 10.55 -4.60
N VAL A 130 13.01 9.91 -3.49
CA VAL A 130 11.62 9.55 -3.19
C VAL A 130 11.09 10.48 -2.10
N ILE A 131 9.97 11.09 -2.37
CA ILE A 131 9.20 11.92 -1.46
C ILE A 131 7.86 11.22 -1.22
N ALA A 132 7.57 10.88 0.01
CA ALA A 132 6.36 10.19 0.41
C ALA A 132 5.53 11.05 1.33
N SER A 133 4.22 11.10 1.14
CA SER A 133 3.34 11.92 1.96
C SER A 133 2.13 11.15 2.45
N ASP A 134 1.66 11.56 3.61
CA ASP A 134 0.40 11.11 4.19
C ASP A 134 -0.19 12.23 5.04
N ILE A 135 -1.50 12.25 5.21
CA ILE A 135 -2.18 13.17 6.11
C ILE A 135 -2.06 12.72 7.57
N SER A 136 -1.89 11.40 7.81
CA SER A 136 -1.75 10.81 9.13
C SER A 136 -0.30 10.86 9.60
N LYS A 137 -0.05 11.57 10.70
CA LYS A 137 1.25 11.56 11.38
C LYS A 137 1.63 10.18 11.86
N GLU A 138 0.65 9.45 12.36
CA GLU A 138 0.81 8.09 12.87
C GLU A 138 1.24 7.13 11.76
N ALA A 139 0.65 7.26 10.56
CA ALA A 139 1.09 6.50 9.38
C ALA A 139 2.52 6.86 8.97
N LEU A 140 2.87 8.14 8.99
CA LEU A 140 4.24 8.59 8.70
C LEU A 140 5.27 8.10 9.72
N GLU A 141 4.90 7.87 10.98
CA GLU A 141 5.79 7.23 11.97
C GLU A 141 6.08 5.78 11.58
N VAL A 142 5.06 5.05 11.12
CA VAL A 142 5.22 3.67 10.60
C VAL A 142 6.09 3.67 9.35
N ALA A 143 5.83 4.57 8.39
CA ALA A 143 6.61 4.69 7.16
C ALA A 143 8.09 5.01 7.44
N LYS A 144 8.38 5.93 8.38
CA LYS A 144 9.75 6.25 8.81
C LYS A 144 10.44 5.06 9.46
N ARG A 145 9.73 4.33 10.33
CA ARG A 145 10.25 3.09 10.91
C ARG A 145 10.61 2.08 9.83
N ASN A 146 9.77 1.90 8.83
CA ASN A 146 10.02 1.01 7.70
C ASN A 146 11.21 1.45 6.84
N ASN A 147 11.32 2.76 6.61
CA ASN A 147 12.49 3.36 5.94
C ASN A 147 13.79 3.01 6.68
N ASP A 148 13.81 3.17 8.01
CA ASP A 148 14.98 2.90 8.85
C ASP A 148 15.34 1.41 8.87
N ILE A 149 14.34 0.51 9.00
CA ILE A 149 14.51 -0.94 8.93
C ILE A 149 15.18 -1.36 7.62
N ASN A 150 14.83 -0.69 6.51
CA ASN A 150 15.34 -1.01 5.18
C ASN A 150 16.58 -0.19 4.80
N GLY A 151 17.09 0.66 5.70
CA GLY A 151 18.32 1.45 5.49
C GLY A 151 18.23 2.45 4.35
N LEU A 152 17.04 3.03 4.09
CA LEU A 152 16.76 3.95 3.01
C LEU A 152 16.76 5.41 3.49
N ASN A 153 16.67 6.35 2.54
CA ASN A 153 16.65 7.78 2.82
C ASN A 153 15.50 8.47 2.07
N ILE A 154 14.27 8.13 2.43
CA ILE A 154 13.05 8.69 1.86
C ILE A 154 12.68 9.97 2.61
N THR A 155 12.25 11.01 1.89
CA THR A 155 11.72 12.23 2.49
C THR A 155 10.23 12.07 2.77
N PHE A 156 9.82 12.28 4.03
CA PHE A 156 8.41 12.16 4.43
C PHE A 156 7.81 13.53 4.75
N ILE A 157 6.59 13.78 4.24
CA ILE A 157 5.87 15.04 4.39
C ILE A 157 4.46 14.74 4.91
N GLU A 158 4.05 15.42 5.97
CA GLU A 158 2.65 15.45 6.38
C GLU A 158 1.90 16.38 5.43
N SER A 159 0.95 15.83 4.66
CA SER A 159 0.19 16.58 3.67
C SER A 159 -1.18 15.98 3.44
N ASP A 160 -2.19 16.84 3.43
CA ASP A 160 -3.49 16.49 2.89
C ASP A 160 -3.40 16.53 1.36
N TYR A 161 -3.25 15.37 0.76
CA TYR A 161 -2.90 15.16 -0.64
C TYR A 161 -1.68 16.01 -1.07
N PHE A 162 -1.87 17.08 -1.86
CA PHE A 162 -0.81 17.86 -2.49
C PHE A 162 -0.51 19.21 -1.78
N LYS A 163 -1.28 19.59 -0.75
CA LYS A 163 -1.28 20.94 -0.15
C LYS A 163 0.07 21.43 0.34
N GLU A 164 0.88 20.54 0.90
CA GLU A 164 2.14 20.93 1.53
C GLU A 164 3.36 20.81 0.58
N PHE A 165 3.19 20.20 -0.60
CA PHE A 165 4.31 19.99 -1.53
C PHE A 165 4.90 21.29 -2.06
N GLU A 166 4.09 22.27 -2.47
CA GLU A 166 4.59 23.55 -2.98
C GLU A 166 5.40 24.33 -1.94
N LYS A 167 5.00 24.24 -0.66
CA LYS A 167 5.67 24.95 0.44
C LYS A 167 7.06 24.42 0.73
N ASN A 168 7.34 23.19 0.38
CA ASN A 168 8.62 22.53 0.65
C ASN A 168 9.67 22.73 -0.44
N ASN A 169 9.36 23.48 -1.52
CA ASN A 169 10.27 23.80 -2.63
C ASN A 169 10.99 22.55 -3.19
N LEU A 170 10.22 21.48 -3.41
CA LEU A 170 10.73 20.19 -3.86
C LEU A 170 11.04 20.17 -5.35
N GLU A 171 11.96 19.29 -5.76
CA GLU A 171 12.20 19.02 -7.19
C GLU A 171 10.95 18.36 -7.79
N LYS A 172 10.52 18.82 -8.99
CA LYS A 172 9.35 18.28 -9.68
C LYS A 172 9.49 16.78 -9.95
N ALA A 173 8.41 16.04 -9.79
CA ALA A 173 8.39 14.59 -9.94
C ALA A 173 8.46 14.14 -11.42
N ASP A 174 9.23 13.09 -11.65
CA ASP A 174 9.21 12.28 -12.88
C ASP A 174 8.07 11.26 -12.84
N ILE A 175 7.74 10.79 -11.63
CA ILE A 175 6.71 9.78 -11.38
C ILE A 175 5.87 10.23 -10.19
N LEU A 176 4.55 10.21 -10.38
CA LEU A 176 3.59 10.30 -9.29
C LEU A 176 2.91 8.93 -9.17
N VAL A 177 2.94 8.40 -7.97
CA VAL A 177 2.24 7.15 -7.63
C VAL A 177 1.37 7.37 -6.42
N SER A 178 0.22 6.69 -6.37
CA SER A 178 -0.64 6.69 -5.20
C SER A 178 -1.54 5.45 -5.16
N ASN A 179 -1.76 4.94 -3.96
CA ASN A 179 -2.92 4.12 -3.61
C ASN A 179 -3.77 4.92 -2.62
N PRO A 180 -4.58 5.87 -3.10
CA PRO A 180 -5.34 6.76 -2.23
C PRO A 180 -6.58 6.06 -1.68
N PRO A 181 -7.20 6.59 -0.61
CA PRO A 181 -8.53 6.16 -0.20
C PRO A 181 -9.53 6.39 -1.35
N TYR A 182 -10.27 5.35 -1.72
CA TYR A 182 -11.22 5.39 -2.85
C TYR A 182 -12.59 4.79 -2.55
N ILE A 183 -12.86 4.35 -1.32
CA ILE A 183 -14.16 3.78 -0.96
C ILE A 183 -15.13 4.92 -0.63
N PRO A 184 -16.34 4.96 -1.24
CA PRO A 184 -17.36 5.93 -0.87
C PRO A 184 -17.79 5.79 0.60
N SER A 185 -17.93 6.88 1.32
CA SER A 185 -18.18 6.92 2.77
C SER A 185 -19.43 6.17 3.25
N LYS A 186 -20.39 5.93 2.35
CA LYS A 186 -21.64 5.20 2.66
C LYS A 186 -21.53 3.69 2.40
N THR A 187 -20.40 3.22 1.91
CA THR A 187 -20.19 1.79 1.63
C THR A 187 -20.07 1.02 2.93
N LYS A 188 -20.84 -0.07 3.04
CA LYS A 188 -20.68 -1.00 4.14
C LYS A 188 -19.43 -1.83 3.91
N LEU A 189 -18.48 -1.72 4.81
CA LEU A 189 -17.24 -2.50 4.75
C LEU A 189 -17.46 -3.93 5.26
N ASP A 190 -16.60 -4.84 4.80
CA ASP A 190 -16.44 -6.15 5.42
C ASP A 190 -15.91 -6.01 6.84
N ASP A 191 -16.33 -6.91 7.73
CA ASP A 191 -15.91 -6.91 9.13
C ASP A 191 -14.37 -7.00 9.27
N SER A 192 -13.70 -7.66 8.33
CA SER A 192 -12.23 -7.77 8.28
C SER A 192 -11.52 -6.42 8.15
N LEU A 193 -12.16 -5.43 7.51
CA LEU A 193 -11.62 -4.07 7.35
C LEU A 193 -11.86 -3.17 8.57
N SER A 194 -12.62 -3.64 9.56
CA SER A 194 -12.96 -2.85 10.76
C SER A 194 -11.75 -2.53 11.64
N PHE A 195 -10.67 -3.28 11.50
CA PHE A 195 -9.42 -3.08 12.24
C PHE A 195 -8.47 -2.10 11.55
N GLU A 196 -8.72 -1.75 10.29
CA GLU A 196 -7.88 -0.85 9.52
C GLU A 196 -8.34 0.60 9.66
N PRO A 197 -7.43 1.60 9.56
CA PRO A 197 -7.79 2.99 9.75
C PRO A 197 -8.79 3.46 8.68
N GLN A 198 -9.93 3.95 9.10
CA GLN A 198 -11.00 4.40 8.19
C GLN A 198 -10.53 5.49 7.22
N GLN A 199 -9.61 6.34 7.67
CA GLN A 199 -9.01 7.40 6.85
C GLN A 199 -8.23 6.84 5.65
N ALA A 200 -7.68 5.64 5.74
CA ALA A 200 -6.97 4.98 4.64
C ALA A 200 -7.93 4.27 3.66
N LEU A 201 -9.22 4.15 4.00
CA LEU A 201 -10.22 3.44 3.20
C LEU A 201 -11.16 4.40 2.47
N PHE A 202 -11.69 5.41 3.16
CA PHE A 202 -12.75 6.26 2.63
C PHE A 202 -12.22 7.50 1.91
N GLY A 203 -12.51 7.60 0.60
CA GLY A 203 -12.15 8.72 -0.28
C GLY A 203 -13.26 9.76 -0.46
N GLY A 204 -14.00 10.10 0.62
CA GLY A 204 -15.10 11.06 0.56
C GLY A 204 -16.45 10.43 0.22
N GLU A 205 -17.43 11.26 -0.16
CA GLU A 205 -18.80 10.80 -0.37
C GLU A 205 -18.92 9.83 -1.55
N ASP A 206 -18.15 10.04 -2.60
CA ASP A 206 -18.16 9.28 -3.86
C ASP A 206 -16.84 8.51 -4.14
N GLY A 207 -15.85 8.59 -3.25
CA GLY A 207 -14.55 7.94 -3.42
C GLY A 207 -13.57 8.71 -4.31
N LEU A 208 -13.88 9.93 -4.71
CA LEU A 208 -13.17 10.70 -5.72
C LEU A 208 -12.36 11.89 -5.17
N ASP A 209 -12.25 12.05 -3.85
CA ASP A 209 -11.63 13.23 -3.25
C ASP A 209 -10.17 13.42 -3.66
N PHE A 210 -9.40 12.35 -3.76
CA PHE A 210 -8.03 12.39 -4.26
C PHE A 210 -7.94 12.96 -5.69
N PHE A 211 -8.83 12.53 -6.59
CA PHE A 211 -8.85 12.97 -7.98
C PHE A 211 -9.26 14.44 -8.10
N LYS A 212 -10.23 14.87 -7.29
CA LYS A 212 -10.63 16.29 -7.21
C LYS A 212 -9.52 17.19 -6.68
N ALA A 213 -8.65 16.67 -5.79
CA ALA A 213 -7.51 17.41 -5.26
C ALA A 213 -6.48 17.78 -6.34
N PHE A 214 -6.36 17.03 -7.44
CA PHE A 214 -5.50 17.39 -8.57
C PHE A 214 -5.78 18.81 -9.08
N LYS A 215 -7.05 19.19 -9.18
CA LYS A 215 -7.48 20.53 -9.62
C LYS A 215 -7.24 21.59 -8.54
N VAL A 216 -7.83 21.34 -7.38
CA VAL A 216 -7.89 22.32 -6.30
C VAL A 216 -6.48 22.71 -5.81
N GLU A 217 -5.55 21.77 -5.86
CA GLU A 217 -4.22 21.92 -5.27
C GLU A 217 -3.10 22.05 -6.33
N ASN A 218 -3.47 22.30 -7.59
CA ASN A 218 -2.53 22.51 -8.70
C ASN A 218 -1.46 21.41 -8.80
N ALA A 219 -1.81 20.16 -8.62
CA ALA A 219 -0.88 19.02 -8.60
C ALA A 219 0.05 18.97 -9.83
N LEU A 220 -0.40 19.49 -10.97
CA LEU A 220 0.41 19.62 -12.19
C LEU A 220 1.68 20.43 -12.00
N ASN A 221 1.67 21.44 -11.14
CA ASN A 221 2.85 22.26 -10.88
C ASN A 221 3.96 21.45 -10.20
N LEU A 222 3.61 20.35 -9.58
CA LEU A 222 4.52 19.43 -8.90
C LEU A 222 5.18 18.43 -9.84
N LEU A 223 4.69 18.31 -11.07
CA LEU A 223 5.12 17.32 -12.04
C LEU A 223 6.03 17.93 -13.11
N LYS A 224 7.00 17.17 -13.60
CA LYS A 224 7.73 17.46 -14.84
C LYS A 224 6.77 17.33 -16.02
N LYS A 225 7.11 17.98 -17.14
CA LYS A 225 6.25 18.00 -18.33
C LYS A 225 5.93 16.61 -18.86
N ASP A 226 6.85 15.68 -18.74
CA ASP A 226 6.77 14.30 -19.22
C ASP A 226 6.62 13.28 -18.08
N ALA A 227 6.16 13.71 -16.91
CA ALA A 227 5.94 12.84 -15.78
C ALA A 227 4.93 11.72 -16.10
N ARG A 228 5.05 10.60 -15.42
CA ARG A 228 4.10 9.48 -15.49
C ARG A 228 3.32 9.42 -14.20
N ILE A 229 2.04 9.08 -14.32
CA ILE A 229 1.09 9.02 -13.22
C ILE A 229 0.59 7.58 -13.11
N TYR A 230 0.66 7.02 -11.93
CA TYR A 230 0.22 5.66 -11.62
C TYR A 230 -0.68 5.71 -10.38
N ILE A 231 -1.94 5.32 -10.50
CA ILE A 231 -2.90 5.39 -9.40
C ILE A 231 -3.64 4.06 -9.31
N GLU A 232 -3.70 3.50 -8.11
CA GLU A 232 -4.60 2.40 -7.79
C GLU A 232 -5.99 2.96 -7.48
N VAL A 233 -7.04 2.27 -7.94
CA VAL A 233 -8.43 2.67 -7.75
C VAL A 233 -9.35 1.46 -7.84
N CYS A 234 -10.52 1.49 -7.21
CA CYS A 234 -11.50 0.44 -7.42
C CYS A 234 -12.17 0.55 -8.80
N PRO A 235 -12.57 -0.60 -9.39
CA PRO A 235 -13.19 -0.64 -10.73
C PRO A 235 -14.45 0.19 -10.85
N GLU A 236 -15.18 0.38 -9.76
CA GLU A 236 -16.49 1.03 -9.72
C GLU A 236 -16.42 2.52 -10.06
N ILE A 237 -15.32 3.20 -9.72
CA ILE A 237 -15.17 4.65 -9.93
C ILE A 237 -14.07 5.02 -10.93
N ILE A 238 -13.41 4.06 -11.57
CA ILE A 238 -12.25 4.31 -12.45
C ILE A 238 -12.59 5.19 -13.66
N ASN A 239 -13.80 5.11 -14.18
CA ASN A 239 -14.23 5.94 -15.32
C ASN A 239 -14.38 7.40 -14.91
N GLU A 240 -15.01 7.65 -13.79
CA GLU A 240 -15.21 8.99 -13.21
C GLU A 240 -13.86 9.59 -12.82
N ALA A 241 -12.99 8.80 -12.20
CA ALA A 241 -11.62 9.21 -11.86
C ALA A 241 -10.82 9.65 -13.09
N ILE A 242 -10.87 8.89 -14.19
CA ILE A 242 -10.21 9.26 -15.45
C ILE A 242 -10.83 10.53 -16.02
N SER A 243 -12.15 10.67 -16.04
CA SER A 243 -12.81 11.88 -16.55
C SER A 243 -12.35 13.13 -15.82
N ILE A 244 -12.22 13.08 -14.49
CA ILE A 244 -11.68 14.19 -13.71
C ILE A 244 -10.23 14.50 -14.11
N LEU A 245 -9.38 13.47 -14.22
CA LEU A 245 -7.98 13.66 -14.60
C LEU A 245 -7.81 14.22 -16.02
N GLU A 246 -8.62 13.79 -16.98
CA GLU A 246 -8.58 14.29 -18.36
C GLU A 246 -9.02 15.76 -18.48
N GLU A 247 -9.97 16.19 -17.66
CA GLU A 247 -10.37 17.60 -17.58
C GLU A 247 -9.23 18.46 -17.02
N GLU A 248 -8.53 17.97 -16.00
CA GLU A 248 -7.47 18.74 -15.32
C GLU A 248 -6.13 18.70 -16.06
N ILE A 249 -5.86 17.61 -16.77
CA ILE A 249 -4.58 17.37 -17.47
C ILE A 249 -4.82 17.04 -18.95
N PRO A 250 -5.35 17.96 -19.76
CA PRO A 250 -5.81 17.67 -21.13
C PRO A 250 -4.68 17.22 -22.09
N ASN A 251 -3.41 17.42 -21.71
CA ASN A 251 -2.26 16.98 -22.50
C ASN A 251 -1.81 15.54 -22.19
N TYR A 252 -2.43 14.91 -21.20
CA TYR A 252 -2.17 13.52 -20.85
C TYR A 252 -3.19 12.58 -21.49
N GLN A 253 -2.74 11.36 -21.69
CA GLN A 253 -3.60 10.24 -22.05
C GLN A 253 -3.64 9.28 -20.87
N PHE A 254 -4.82 8.97 -20.38
CA PHE A 254 -5.03 8.01 -19.31
C PHE A 254 -5.51 6.67 -19.85
N LYS A 255 -4.96 5.59 -19.32
CA LYS A 255 -5.29 4.22 -19.69
C LYS A 255 -5.65 3.43 -18.43
N LYS A 256 -6.71 2.65 -18.54
CA LYS A 256 -7.04 1.65 -17.53
C LYS A 256 -6.15 0.43 -17.73
N VAL A 257 -5.57 -0.05 -16.63
CA VAL A 257 -4.76 -1.27 -16.62
C VAL A 257 -5.42 -2.26 -15.66
N LYS A 258 -5.47 -3.51 -16.06
CA LYS A 258 -6.06 -4.58 -15.29
C LYS A 258 -5.04 -5.23 -14.37
N ASP A 259 -5.53 -5.66 -13.19
CA ASP A 259 -4.81 -6.55 -12.30
C ASP A 259 -4.80 -8.00 -12.83
N MET A 260 -4.07 -8.89 -12.16
CA MET A 260 -4.00 -10.32 -12.50
C MET A 260 -5.35 -11.04 -12.37
N SER A 261 -6.28 -10.46 -11.62
CA SER A 261 -7.68 -10.93 -11.54
C SER A 261 -8.56 -10.40 -12.66
N ASN A 262 -7.97 -9.71 -13.67
CA ASN A 262 -8.64 -9.14 -14.84
C ASN A 262 -9.62 -8.00 -14.51
N LYS A 263 -9.48 -7.33 -13.35
CA LYS A 263 -10.24 -6.15 -12.95
C LYS A 263 -9.48 -4.88 -13.31
N GLU A 264 -10.18 -3.87 -13.83
CA GLU A 264 -9.62 -2.53 -14.09
C GLU A 264 -9.29 -1.87 -12.74
N ARG A 265 -8.01 -1.84 -12.36
CA ARG A 265 -7.57 -1.42 -11.03
C ARG A 265 -6.56 -0.30 -11.03
N PHE A 266 -5.88 -0.10 -12.14
CA PHE A 266 -4.83 0.92 -12.21
C PHE A 266 -5.12 1.92 -13.30
N ILE A 267 -4.82 3.19 -13.02
CA ILE A 267 -4.79 4.27 -13.99
C ILE A 267 -3.33 4.56 -14.32
N PHE A 268 -2.96 4.49 -15.58
CA PHE A 268 -1.67 4.93 -16.09
C PHE A 268 -1.85 6.18 -16.95
N GLY A 269 -1.21 7.28 -16.55
CA GLY A 269 -1.20 8.56 -17.26
C GLY A 269 0.18 8.91 -17.80
N SER A 270 0.23 9.34 -19.05
CA SER A 270 1.44 9.86 -19.70
C SER A 270 1.10 10.93 -20.71
N ILE A 271 2.08 11.79 -21.04
CA ILE A 271 1.89 12.81 -22.08
C ILE A 271 1.56 12.18 -23.41
N ASN A 272 0.65 12.79 -24.13
CA ASN A 272 0.29 12.38 -25.48
C ASN A 272 1.39 12.87 -26.46
N ASN A 273 2.34 11.99 -26.79
CA ASN A 273 3.32 12.24 -27.85
C ASN A 273 2.63 12.07 -29.20
N LYS A 274 1.96 13.15 -29.69
CA LYS A 274 1.53 13.23 -31.09
C LYS A 274 2.69 13.60 -31.97
#